data_3234436d62fae95ae86d99e55582fade
#
_entry.id   3234436d62fae95ae86d99e55582fade
#
_cell.length_a   1.000
_cell.length_b   1.000
_cell.length_c   1.000
_cell.angle_alpha   90.00
_cell.angle_beta   90.00
_cell.angle_gamma   90.00
#
_symmetry.space_group_name_H-M   'P 1'
#
loop_
_entity.id
_entity.type
_entity.pdbx_description
1 polymer ?
#
loop_
_entity_poly.entity_id
_entity_poly.type
_entity_poly.pdbx_seq_one_letter_code
_entity_poly.pdbx_strand_id
1 'polypeptide(L)'
;MKIVCNKSDLVSGVSIVSKAVSNKTTLPILECILMEASAGTITLTANDMELGIETNIEGNILEQGKIALDAKLFFEIVRKLPDNDVTIETDSDYKATITCEKACFHIVGQEGSEFPYLPEIEKEKSITLSQFTLKEVIRQTIFSI
;
A
#
# COMPACT_ATOMS: atom_id res chain seq x y z
N MET A 1 0.69 13.87 8.19
CA MET A 1 -0.44 12.98 7.79
C MET A 1 -1.02 12.32 9.03
N LYS A 2 -2.35 12.23 9.09
CA LYS A 2 -3.02 11.46 10.15
C LYS A 2 -4.28 10.79 9.60
N ILE A 3 -4.36 9.48 9.74
CA ILE A 3 -5.48 8.66 9.24
C ILE A 3 -5.97 7.70 10.31
N VAL A 4 -7.23 7.28 10.19
CA VAL A 4 -7.83 6.20 10.98
C VAL A 4 -8.52 5.24 10.02
N CYS A 5 -8.17 3.97 10.06
CA CYS A 5 -8.76 2.93 9.22
C CYS A 5 -8.94 1.63 10.00
N ASN A 6 -9.80 0.74 9.52
CA ASN A 6 -9.97 -0.56 10.13
C ASN A 6 -8.77 -1.47 9.83
N LYS A 7 -8.34 -2.26 10.82
CA LYS A 7 -7.22 -3.19 10.66
C LYS A 7 -7.41 -4.16 9.50
N SER A 8 -8.60 -4.72 9.31
CA SER A 8 -8.85 -5.71 8.25
C SER A 8 -8.62 -5.14 6.86
N ASP A 9 -9.07 -3.90 6.64
CA ASP A 9 -8.90 -3.20 5.36
C ASP A 9 -7.44 -2.84 5.13
N LEU A 10 -6.75 -2.37 6.18
CA LEU A 10 -5.33 -2.07 6.14
C LEU A 10 -4.49 -3.32 5.83
N VAL A 11 -4.73 -4.45 6.52
CA VAL A 11 -4.02 -5.73 6.26
C VAL A 11 -4.27 -6.20 4.83
N SER A 12 -5.51 -6.13 4.36
CA SER A 12 -5.88 -6.52 3.00
C SER A 12 -5.16 -5.66 1.97
N GLY A 13 -5.21 -4.33 2.12
CA GLY A 13 -4.55 -3.39 1.22
C GLY A 13 -3.04 -3.59 1.17
N VAL A 14 -2.38 -3.68 2.34
CA VAL A 14 -0.94 -3.91 2.42
C VAL A 14 -0.56 -5.26 1.81
N SER A 15 -1.34 -6.32 2.04
CA SER A 15 -1.12 -7.65 1.44
C SER A 15 -1.22 -7.63 -0.08
N ILE A 16 -2.14 -6.85 -0.64
CA ILE A 16 -2.31 -6.72 -2.09
C ILE A 16 -1.09 -6.05 -2.71
N VAL A 17 -0.71 -4.86 -2.23
CA VAL A 17 0.38 -4.08 -2.83
C VAL A 17 1.76 -4.69 -2.57
N SER A 18 1.94 -5.41 -1.47
CA SER A 18 3.21 -6.11 -1.16
C SER A 18 3.67 -7.08 -2.24
N LYS A 19 2.77 -7.51 -3.11
CA LYS A 19 3.11 -8.38 -4.26
C LYS A 19 3.91 -7.68 -5.36
N ALA A 20 3.88 -6.33 -5.38
CA ALA A 20 4.65 -5.51 -6.30
C ALA A 20 5.87 -4.85 -5.64
N VAL A 21 6.20 -5.23 -4.40
CA VAL A 21 7.40 -4.74 -3.73
C VAL A 21 8.63 -5.46 -4.25
N SER A 22 9.65 -4.70 -4.61
CA SER A 22 10.91 -5.28 -5.10
C SER A 22 11.68 -5.96 -3.95
N ASN A 23 12.14 -7.19 -4.21
CA ASN A 23 13.02 -7.92 -3.29
C ASN A 23 14.50 -7.84 -3.70
N LYS A 24 14.80 -7.27 -4.87
CA LYS A 24 16.14 -7.19 -5.46
C LYS A 24 16.28 -5.87 -6.21
N THR A 25 16.41 -4.79 -5.50
CA THR A 25 16.55 -3.46 -6.10
C THR A 25 17.79 -2.75 -5.60
N THR A 26 18.33 -1.87 -6.43
CA THR A 26 19.37 -0.91 -6.04
C THR A 26 18.76 0.39 -5.50
N LEU A 27 17.43 0.54 -5.58
CA LEU A 27 16.69 1.71 -5.10
C LEU A 27 15.91 1.34 -3.83
N PRO A 28 16.39 1.72 -2.63
CA PRO A 28 15.76 1.31 -1.36
C PRO A 28 14.29 1.71 -1.23
N ILE A 29 13.87 2.80 -1.89
CA ILE A 29 12.47 3.26 -1.84
C ILE A 29 11.49 2.27 -2.50
N LEU A 30 11.96 1.42 -3.42
CA LEU A 30 11.13 0.36 -4.04
C LEU A 30 10.89 -0.85 -3.13
N GLU A 31 11.58 -0.93 -1.99
CA GLU A 31 11.27 -1.88 -0.92
C GLU A 31 10.15 -1.37 0.00
N CYS A 32 9.67 -0.14 -0.26
CA CYS A 32 8.62 0.50 0.51
C CYS A 32 7.25 0.38 -0.15
N ILE A 33 6.21 0.56 0.67
CA ILE A 33 4.85 0.87 0.24
C ILE A 33 4.64 2.36 0.44
N LEU A 34 4.23 3.06 -0.62
CA LEU A 34 3.75 4.43 -0.52
C LEU A 34 2.34 4.41 0.05
N MET A 35 2.13 5.16 1.13
CA MET A 35 0.81 5.48 1.66
C MET A 35 0.53 6.95 1.42
N GLU A 36 -0.56 7.25 0.73
CA GLU A 36 -1.00 8.62 0.45
C GLU A 36 -2.43 8.82 0.93
N ALA A 37 -2.63 9.88 1.71
CA ALA A 37 -3.93 10.33 2.19
C ALA A 37 -4.23 11.68 1.54
N SER A 38 -5.03 11.69 0.49
CA SER A 38 -5.39 12.89 -0.27
C SER A 38 -6.78 12.78 -0.88
N ALA A 39 -7.42 13.91 -1.13
CA ALA A 39 -8.71 14.00 -1.81
C ALA A 39 -9.81 13.06 -1.26
N GLY A 40 -9.78 12.76 0.04
CA GLY A 40 -10.75 11.87 0.70
C GLY A 40 -10.47 10.38 0.52
N THR A 41 -9.34 10.00 -0.09
CA THR A 41 -8.97 8.61 -0.36
C THR A 41 -7.63 8.28 0.29
N ILE A 42 -7.54 7.10 0.90
CA ILE A 42 -6.29 6.53 1.38
C ILE A 42 -5.82 5.51 0.35
N THR A 43 -4.70 5.79 -0.30
CA THR A 43 -4.14 4.98 -1.37
C THR A 43 -2.85 4.33 -0.92
N LEU A 44 -2.70 3.05 -1.19
CA LEU A 44 -1.47 2.28 -1.02
C LEU A 44 -0.92 1.92 -2.39
N THR A 45 0.37 2.14 -2.61
CA THR A 45 1.04 1.85 -3.88
C THR A 45 2.37 1.14 -3.63
N ALA A 46 2.65 0.12 -4.41
CA ALA A 46 3.97 -0.48 -4.53
C ALA A 46 4.36 -0.67 -5.99
N ASN A 47 5.65 -0.63 -6.29
CA ASN A 47 6.17 -0.63 -7.65
C ASN A 47 7.60 -1.18 -7.65
N ASP A 48 7.89 -2.12 -8.54
CA ASP A 48 9.25 -2.65 -8.76
C ASP A 48 9.83 -2.21 -10.12
N MET A 49 9.23 -1.21 -10.77
CA MET A 49 9.51 -0.67 -12.10
C MET A 49 9.02 -1.54 -13.28
N GLU A 50 8.63 -2.78 -13.06
CA GLU A 50 8.02 -3.67 -14.05
C GLU A 50 6.55 -3.92 -13.73
N LEU A 51 6.24 -4.10 -12.44
CA LEU A 51 4.90 -4.32 -11.91
C LEU A 51 4.58 -3.24 -10.89
N GLY A 52 3.48 -2.53 -11.08
CA GLY A 52 2.92 -1.64 -10.08
C GLY A 52 1.53 -2.08 -9.64
N ILE A 53 1.27 -2.00 -8.35
CA ILE A 53 -0.05 -2.26 -7.78
C ILE A 53 -0.45 -1.08 -6.91
N GLU A 54 -1.65 -0.58 -7.16
CA GLU A 54 -2.30 0.46 -6.37
C GLU A 54 -3.64 -0.06 -5.86
N THR A 55 -3.97 0.26 -4.61
CA THR A 55 -5.27 -0.05 -4.02
C THR A 55 -5.69 1.04 -3.06
N ASN A 56 -6.99 1.23 -2.93
CA ASN A 56 -7.59 2.14 -1.98
C ASN A 56 -8.10 1.36 -0.78
N ILE A 57 -7.97 1.96 0.40
CA ILE A 57 -8.56 1.45 1.63
C ILE A 57 -9.55 2.47 2.19
N GLU A 58 -10.59 1.98 2.85
CA GLU A 58 -11.55 2.84 3.53
C GLU A 58 -10.96 3.38 4.84
N GLY A 59 -11.28 4.62 5.16
CA GLY A 59 -10.85 5.23 6.40
C GLY A 59 -11.11 6.73 6.45
N ASN A 60 -10.82 7.33 7.59
CA ASN A 60 -10.95 8.75 7.84
C ASN A 60 -9.60 9.44 7.73
N ILE A 61 -9.52 10.48 6.91
CA ILE A 61 -8.35 11.32 6.78
C ILE A 61 -8.54 12.53 7.69
N LEU A 62 -7.77 12.60 8.77
CA LEU A 62 -7.75 13.73 9.69
C LEU A 62 -6.74 14.79 9.22
N GLU A 63 -5.65 14.36 8.62
CA GLU A 63 -4.61 15.22 8.07
C GLU A 63 -4.02 14.56 6.82
N GLN A 64 -4.00 15.28 5.72
CA GLN A 64 -3.46 14.80 4.44
C GLN A 64 -1.93 14.67 4.48
N GLY A 65 -1.39 13.85 3.61
CA GLY A 65 0.05 13.68 3.44
C GLY A 65 0.39 12.35 2.81
N LYS A 66 1.69 12.09 2.70
CA LYS A 66 2.20 10.84 2.12
C LYS A 66 3.52 10.43 2.76
N ILE A 67 3.74 9.14 2.83
CA ILE A 67 4.94 8.53 3.40
C ILE A 67 5.22 7.20 2.70
N ALA A 68 6.51 6.87 2.50
CA ALA A 68 6.93 5.55 2.07
C ALA A 68 7.47 4.76 3.28
N LEU A 69 6.86 3.60 3.56
CA LEU A 69 7.20 2.73 4.69
C LEU A 69 7.77 1.41 4.18
N ASP A 70 8.82 0.89 4.84
CA ASP A 70 9.34 -0.45 4.55
C ASP A 70 8.21 -1.47 4.56
N ALA A 71 8.01 -2.13 3.42
CA ALA A 71 6.85 -2.98 3.17
C ALA A 71 6.80 -4.18 4.11
N LYS A 72 7.94 -4.80 4.35
CA LYS A 72 8.05 -6.01 5.18
C LYS A 72 7.77 -5.68 6.65
N LEU A 73 8.42 -4.65 7.17
CA LEU A 73 8.25 -4.22 8.54
C LEU A 73 6.82 -3.72 8.78
N PHE A 74 6.28 -2.92 7.87
CA PHE A 74 4.91 -2.41 7.95
C PHE A 74 3.89 -3.56 7.96
N PHE A 75 4.04 -4.53 7.05
CA PHE A 75 3.13 -5.69 6.99
C PHE A 75 3.19 -6.54 8.26
N GLU A 76 4.39 -6.78 8.79
CA GLU A 76 4.55 -7.54 10.04
C GLU A 76 3.87 -6.85 11.23
N ILE A 77 3.98 -5.52 11.33
CA ILE A 77 3.32 -4.75 12.39
C ILE A 77 1.81 -4.83 12.24
N VAL A 78 1.28 -4.50 11.05
CA VAL A 78 -0.16 -4.43 10.81
C VAL A 78 -0.85 -5.77 11.10
N ARG A 79 -0.21 -6.88 10.75
CA ARG A 79 -0.73 -8.24 11.06
C ARG A 79 -0.85 -8.53 12.55
N LYS A 80 0.03 -7.98 13.37
CA LYS A 80 0.08 -8.22 14.82
C LYS A 80 -0.81 -7.29 15.64
N LEU A 81 -1.39 -6.25 15.02
CA LEU A 81 -2.31 -5.35 15.71
C LEU A 81 -3.58 -6.07 16.16
N PRO A 82 -4.23 -5.60 17.24
CA PRO A 82 -5.58 -6.02 17.58
C PRO A 82 -6.58 -5.77 16.45
N ASP A 83 -7.70 -6.49 16.46
CA ASP A 83 -8.75 -6.32 15.45
C ASP A 83 -9.67 -5.15 15.80
N ASN A 84 -9.18 -3.95 15.55
CA ASN A 84 -9.86 -2.68 15.84
C ASN A 84 -9.37 -1.59 14.87
N ASP A 85 -9.84 -0.35 15.09
CA ASP A 85 -9.38 0.80 14.33
C ASP A 85 -7.91 1.12 14.62
N VAL A 86 -7.18 1.39 13.54
CA VAL A 86 -5.76 1.73 13.54
C VAL A 86 -5.60 3.20 13.21
N THR A 87 -4.89 3.92 14.06
CA THR A 87 -4.46 5.30 13.79
C THR A 87 -3.00 5.28 13.31
N ILE A 88 -2.75 5.91 12.18
CA ILE A 88 -1.40 6.14 11.65
C ILE A 88 -1.17 7.64 11.57
N GLU A 89 -0.13 8.10 12.26
CA GLU A 89 0.27 9.50 12.31
C GLU A 89 1.74 9.64 11.92
N THR A 90 2.05 10.60 11.05
CA THR A 90 3.43 10.88 10.63
C THR A 90 3.85 12.29 11.01
N ASP A 91 5.10 12.43 11.47
CA ASP A 91 5.71 13.71 11.77
C ASP A 91 6.54 14.26 10.60
N SER A 92 7.22 15.41 10.84
CA SER A 92 8.08 16.07 9.87
C SER A 92 9.38 15.31 9.55
N ASP A 93 9.76 14.37 10.41
CA ASP A 93 10.98 13.57 10.27
C ASP A 93 10.69 12.19 9.64
N TYR A 94 9.53 12.07 8.99
CA TYR A 94 9.03 10.84 8.34
C TYR A 94 8.92 9.64 9.30
N LYS A 95 8.73 9.90 10.60
CA LYS A 95 8.44 8.87 11.56
C LYS A 95 6.93 8.60 11.62
N ALA A 96 6.53 7.39 11.30
CA ALA A 96 5.16 6.92 11.43
C ALA A 96 4.92 6.29 12.81
N THR A 97 3.91 6.76 13.51
CA THR A 97 3.39 6.17 14.74
C THR A 97 2.10 5.43 14.41
N ILE A 98 2.07 4.13 14.66
CA ILE A 98 0.94 3.24 14.40
C ILE A 98 0.37 2.81 15.74
N THR A 99 -0.86 3.19 16.01
CA THR A 99 -1.54 2.92 17.29
C THR A 99 -2.83 2.15 17.06
N CYS A 100 -3.02 1.10 17.83
CA CYS A 100 -4.28 0.34 17.88
C CYS A 100 -4.50 -0.13 19.32
N GLU A 101 -5.55 0.32 19.97
CA GLU A 101 -5.81 0.10 21.41
C GLU A 101 -4.60 0.49 22.27
N LYS A 102 -3.98 -0.49 22.92
CA LYS A 102 -2.79 -0.31 23.76
C LYS A 102 -1.46 -0.54 23.01
N ALA A 103 -1.54 -1.06 21.78
CA ALA A 103 -0.37 -1.30 20.96
C ALA A 103 0.07 0.00 20.28
N CYS A 104 1.37 0.31 20.33
CA CYS A 104 1.96 1.47 19.69
C CYS A 104 3.31 1.07 19.08
N PHE A 105 3.46 1.32 17.79
CA PHE A 105 4.68 1.04 17.03
C PHE A 105 5.18 2.29 16.35
N HIS A 106 6.49 2.36 16.14
CA HIS A 106 7.13 3.44 15.42
C HIS A 106 7.96 2.87 14.27
N ILE A 107 7.77 3.42 13.06
CA ILE A 107 8.57 3.12 11.88
C ILE A 107 9.15 4.42 11.35
N VAL A 108 10.44 4.42 11.03
CA VAL A 108 11.04 5.51 10.25
C VAL A 108 10.82 5.20 8.77
N GLY A 109 10.12 6.10 8.10
CA GLY A 109 9.84 6.01 6.67
C GLY A 109 10.77 6.90 5.85
N GLN A 110 10.41 7.08 4.59
CA GLN A 110 11.06 7.97 3.64
C GLN A 110 10.05 8.96 3.08
N GLU A 111 10.53 10.04 2.50
CA GLU A 111 9.67 11.05 1.88
C GLU A 111 8.85 10.44 0.74
N GLY A 112 7.51 10.51 0.84
CA GLY A 112 6.63 9.92 -0.16
C GLY A 112 6.71 10.58 -1.54
N SER A 113 7.19 11.82 -1.64
CA SER A 113 7.38 12.51 -2.92
C SER A 113 8.52 11.93 -3.77
N GLU A 114 9.46 11.21 -3.16
CA GLU A 114 10.55 10.53 -3.86
C GLU A 114 10.12 9.16 -4.43
N PHE A 115 8.94 8.66 -4.04
CA PHE A 115 8.46 7.38 -4.54
C PHE A 115 8.08 7.48 -6.02
N PRO A 116 8.59 6.59 -6.91
CA PRO A 116 8.28 6.64 -8.33
C PRO A 116 6.81 6.25 -8.57
N TYR A 117 6.06 7.16 -9.15
CA TYR A 117 4.65 6.94 -9.50
C TYR A 117 4.51 5.95 -10.66
N LEU A 118 3.37 5.25 -10.66
CA LEU A 118 2.98 4.44 -11.80
C LEU A 118 2.71 5.36 -13.01
N PRO A 119 3.10 4.94 -14.22
CA PRO A 119 2.79 5.71 -15.42
C PRO A 119 1.28 5.79 -15.62
N GLU A 120 0.80 6.93 -16.07
CA GLU A 120 -0.58 7.08 -16.50
C GLU A 120 -0.82 6.22 -17.75
N ILE A 121 -1.84 5.35 -17.68
CA ILE A 121 -2.23 4.49 -18.79
C ILE A 121 -3.30 5.21 -19.60
N GLU A 122 -3.08 5.38 -20.91
CA GLU A 122 -4.09 5.88 -21.84
C GLU A 122 -5.26 4.91 -21.92
N LYS A 123 -6.45 5.38 -21.55
CA LYS A 123 -7.68 4.56 -21.47
C LYS A 123 -8.46 4.47 -22.78
N GLU A 124 -7.90 4.95 -23.89
CA GLU A 124 -8.60 4.99 -25.19
C GLU A 124 -8.90 3.61 -25.78
N LYS A 125 -8.10 2.61 -25.42
CA LYS A 125 -8.30 1.21 -25.86
C LYS A 125 -8.42 0.33 -24.63
N SER A 126 -9.64 -0.06 -24.32
CA SER A 126 -9.93 -0.95 -23.19
C SER A 126 -10.79 -2.13 -23.62
N ILE A 127 -10.59 -3.26 -22.97
CA ILE A 127 -11.49 -4.42 -23.04
C ILE A 127 -12.05 -4.68 -21.64
N THR A 128 -13.31 -5.08 -21.60
CA THR A 128 -13.96 -5.43 -20.34
C THR A 128 -14.22 -6.94 -20.31
N LEU A 129 -13.70 -7.59 -19.29
CA LEU A 129 -13.90 -9.01 -19.02
C LEU A 129 -14.46 -9.20 -17.62
N SER A 130 -15.27 -10.25 -17.42
CA SER A 130 -15.66 -10.62 -16.07
C SER A 130 -14.44 -11.15 -15.30
N GLN A 131 -14.34 -10.85 -14.02
CA GLN A 131 -13.28 -11.36 -13.15
C GLN A 131 -13.21 -12.90 -13.18
N PHE A 132 -14.37 -13.56 -13.21
CA PHE A 132 -14.45 -15.01 -13.29
C PHE A 132 -13.81 -15.54 -14.58
N THR A 133 -14.16 -14.97 -15.72
CA THR A 133 -13.60 -15.38 -17.04
C THR A 133 -12.08 -15.19 -17.07
N LEU A 134 -11.60 -14.02 -16.62
CA LEU A 134 -10.15 -13.76 -16.58
C LEU A 134 -9.40 -14.75 -15.69
N LYS A 135 -9.94 -15.03 -14.50
CA LYS A 135 -9.38 -16.01 -13.56
C LYS A 135 -9.30 -17.41 -14.16
N GLU A 136 -10.36 -17.86 -14.86
CA GLU A 136 -10.38 -19.17 -15.50
C GLU A 136 -9.36 -19.27 -16.65
N VAL A 137 -9.25 -18.25 -17.48
CA VAL A 137 -8.25 -18.21 -18.56
C VAL A 137 -6.84 -18.26 -18.01
N ILE A 138 -6.53 -17.48 -16.97
CA ILE A 138 -5.22 -17.52 -16.31
C ILE A 138 -4.95 -18.91 -15.73
N ARG A 139 -5.92 -19.52 -15.05
CA ARG A 139 -5.77 -20.86 -14.47
C ARG A 139 -5.48 -21.93 -15.53
N GLN A 140 -6.07 -21.82 -16.73
CA GLN A 140 -5.88 -22.77 -17.83
C GLN A 140 -4.53 -22.61 -18.54
N THR A 141 -3.84 -21.51 -18.34
CA THR A 141 -2.59 -21.20 -19.08
C THR A 141 -1.35 -21.15 -18.17
N ILE A 142 -1.51 -20.87 -16.87
CA ILE A 142 -0.40 -20.63 -15.95
C ILE A 142 0.54 -21.83 -15.78
N PHE A 143 0.05 -23.05 -16.03
CA PHE A 143 0.88 -24.25 -15.91
C PHE A 143 1.97 -24.36 -16.98
N SER A 144 1.85 -23.60 -18.06
CA SER A 144 2.82 -23.62 -19.17
C SER A 144 3.90 -22.55 -19.06
N ILE A 145 3.94 -21.82 -17.93
CA ILE A 145 4.98 -20.81 -17.64
C ILE A 145 6.19 -21.46 -16.95
#